data_c40482b6fd554700e88bc51c5d6ad001
#
_entry.id   c40482b6fd554700e88bc51c5d6ad001
#
_cell.length_a   1.000
_cell.length_b   1.000
_cell.length_c   1.000
_cell.angle_alpha   90.00
_cell.angle_beta   90.00
_cell.angle_gamma   90.00
#
_symmetry.space_group_name_H-M   'P 1'
#
loop_
_entity.id
_entity.type
_entity.pdbx_description
1 polymer ?
#
loop_
_entity_poly.entity_id
_entity_poly.type
_entity_poly.pdbx_seq_one_letter_code
_entity_poly.pdbx_strand_id
1 'polypeptide(L)'
;AEFKETITKHTMVHQGIHNFFNGFRRDSHPMAMLCAIVGALSSFYHDDLDISDSEQRIRSAYRLIAKMPTIAAMCYKHSIGQPFVYPRNDLNFAENFLNMMFSVPAEEYAISPTIAKAMDRIFTLHADHEQNASTSTVRLAGCSGANPYACIAAGVSSLWGPAHGG
;
A
#
# COMPACT_ATOMS: atom_id res chain seq x y z
N ALA A 1 2.29 3.47 20.99
CA ALA A 1 1.15 2.54 21.15
C ALA A 1 0.02 2.89 20.19
N GLU A 2 -0.51 4.10 20.23
CA GLU A 2 -1.66 4.59 19.46
C GLU A 2 -1.48 4.46 17.93
N PHE A 3 -0.36 4.96 17.38
CA PHE A 3 -0.06 4.86 15.94
C PHE A 3 -0.11 3.40 15.45
N LYS A 4 0.54 2.47 16.17
CA LYS A 4 0.56 1.06 15.79
C LYS A 4 -0.85 0.45 15.78
N GLU A 5 -1.66 0.76 16.77
CA GLU A 5 -3.05 0.30 16.88
C GLU A 5 -3.90 0.86 15.71
N THR A 6 -3.73 2.14 15.40
CA THR A 6 -4.43 2.78 14.27
C THR A 6 -4.06 2.13 12.94
N ILE A 7 -2.77 1.90 12.67
CA ILE A 7 -2.34 1.22 11.45
C ILE A 7 -2.94 -0.18 11.35
N THR A 8 -2.89 -0.96 12.43
CA THR A 8 -3.45 -2.33 12.46
C THR A 8 -4.94 -2.36 12.11
N LYS A 9 -5.72 -1.37 12.57
CA LYS A 9 -7.17 -1.30 12.32
C LYS A 9 -7.54 -0.80 10.92
N HIS A 10 -6.59 -0.26 10.14
CA HIS A 10 -6.83 0.31 8.82
C HIS A 10 -6.29 -0.51 7.66
N THR A 11 -5.81 -1.73 7.88
CA THR A 11 -5.17 -2.60 6.87
C THR A 11 -6.14 -3.11 5.79
N MET A 12 -7.42 -3.32 6.14
CA MET A 12 -8.44 -3.78 5.19
C MET A 12 -8.72 -2.74 4.10
N VAL A 13 -8.87 -3.21 2.87
CA VAL A 13 -9.36 -2.41 1.75
C VAL A 13 -10.84 -2.69 1.48
N HIS A 14 -11.53 -1.73 0.89
CA HIS A 14 -12.93 -1.90 0.50
C HIS A 14 -13.09 -3.02 -0.54
N GLN A 15 -14.18 -3.80 -0.48
CA GLN A 15 -14.43 -4.89 -1.43
C GLN A 15 -14.44 -4.41 -2.90
N GLY A 16 -14.82 -3.17 -3.16
CA GLY A 16 -14.71 -2.55 -4.47
C GLY A 16 -13.28 -2.52 -5.03
N ILE A 17 -12.27 -2.44 -4.17
CA ILE A 17 -10.86 -2.54 -4.57
C ILE A 17 -10.54 -3.96 -5.06
N HIS A 18 -11.05 -5.01 -4.40
CA HIS A 18 -10.92 -6.39 -4.88
C HIS A 18 -11.52 -6.55 -6.28
N ASN A 19 -12.72 -5.99 -6.50
CA ASN A 19 -13.39 -6.04 -7.79
C ASN A 19 -12.64 -5.24 -8.87
N PHE A 20 -11.95 -4.17 -8.50
CA PHE A 20 -11.17 -3.35 -9.42
C PHE A 20 -10.06 -4.14 -10.10
N PHE A 21 -9.48 -5.15 -9.42
CA PHE A 21 -8.48 -6.04 -9.99
C PHE A 21 -8.98 -6.84 -11.19
N ASN A 22 -10.29 -7.08 -11.31
CA ASN A 22 -10.89 -7.76 -12.48
C ASN A 22 -10.71 -6.99 -13.79
N GLY A 23 -10.41 -5.69 -13.73
CA GLY A 23 -10.13 -4.85 -14.89
C GLY A 23 -8.68 -4.93 -15.38
N PHE A 24 -7.77 -5.50 -14.60
CA PHE A 24 -6.37 -5.66 -15.01
C PHE A 24 -6.15 -6.98 -15.74
N ARG A 25 -5.25 -6.94 -16.72
CA ARG A 25 -4.73 -8.16 -17.31
C ARG A 25 -3.86 -8.89 -16.29
N ARG A 26 -3.82 -10.21 -16.36
CA ARG A 26 -3.00 -11.03 -15.45
C ARG A 26 -1.50 -10.72 -15.54
N ASP A 27 -1.04 -10.36 -16.73
CA ASP A 27 0.34 -10.00 -17.03
C ASP A 27 0.64 -8.49 -16.85
N SER A 28 -0.26 -7.76 -16.20
CA SER A 28 -0.05 -6.35 -15.88
C SER A 28 1.14 -6.16 -14.94
N HIS A 29 1.94 -5.13 -15.22
CA HIS A 29 3.07 -4.78 -14.36
C HIS A 29 2.57 -4.41 -12.95
N PRO A 30 3.17 -4.94 -11.87
CA PRO A 30 2.70 -4.68 -10.50
C PRO A 30 2.64 -3.19 -10.14
N MET A 31 3.60 -2.40 -10.63
CA MET A 31 3.62 -0.96 -10.40
C MET A 31 2.47 -0.22 -11.08
N ALA A 32 2.01 -0.69 -12.25
CA ALA A 32 0.83 -0.13 -12.92
C ALA A 32 -0.43 -0.36 -12.08
N MET A 33 -0.61 -1.59 -11.58
CA MET A 33 -1.71 -1.94 -10.69
C MET A 33 -1.66 -1.13 -9.40
N LEU A 34 -0.48 -1.07 -8.76
CA LEU A 34 -0.30 -0.34 -7.50
C LEU A 34 -0.64 1.14 -7.67
N CYS A 35 -0.13 1.79 -8.73
CA CYS A 35 -0.43 3.20 -9.03
C CYS A 35 -1.92 3.44 -9.22
N ALA A 36 -2.60 2.61 -10.02
CA ALA A 36 -4.02 2.73 -10.30
C ALA A 36 -4.88 2.54 -9.03
N ILE A 37 -4.57 1.52 -8.22
CA ILE A 37 -5.31 1.23 -6.98
C ILE A 37 -5.09 2.32 -5.93
N VAL A 38 -3.87 2.82 -5.75
CA VAL A 38 -3.60 3.91 -4.81
C VAL A 38 -4.37 5.17 -5.20
N GLY A 39 -4.39 5.51 -6.49
CA GLY A 39 -5.20 6.63 -6.98
C GLY A 39 -6.70 6.42 -6.76
N ALA A 40 -7.19 5.20 -7.01
CA ALA A 40 -8.59 4.83 -6.83
C ALA A 40 -9.06 4.92 -5.36
N LEU A 41 -8.15 4.80 -4.37
CA LEU A 41 -8.51 4.96 -2.96
C LEU A 41 -9.20 6.30 -2.68
N SER A 42 -8.88 7.36 -3.42
CA SER A 42 -9.52 8.67 -3.25
C SER A 42 -11.05 8.61 -3.45
N SER A 43 -11.54 7.73 -4.32
CA SER A 43 -12.98 7.58 -4.55
C SER A 43 -13.72 6.85 -3.40
N PHE A 44 -12.98 6.11 -2.57
CA PHE A 44 -13.54 5.42 -1.39
C PHE A 44 -13.52 6.28 -0.12
N TYR A 45 -12.84 7.41 -0.17
CA TYR A 45 -12.67 8.33 0.97
C TYR A 45 -12.99 9.78 0.60
N HIS A 46 -13.80 10.00 -0.46
CA HIS A 46 -14.07 11.33 -1.01
C HIS A 46 -14.67 12.32 0.01
N ASP A 47 -15.38 11.81 1.03
CA ASP A 47 -15.96 12.64 2.11
C ASP A 47 -14.93 13.11 3.15
N ASP A 48 -13.67 12.67 3.06
CA ASP A 48 -12.62 12.89 4.06
C ASP A 48 -11.29 13.26 3.34
N LEU A 49 -11.36 14.22 2.41
CA LEU A 49 -10.25 14.66 1.56
C LEU A 49 -9.97 16.18 1.64
N ASP A 50 -10.48 16.85 2.65
CA ASP A 50 -10.16 18.26 2.83
C ASP A 50 -8.69 18.42 3.23
N ILE A 51 -7.89 18.91 2.29
CA ILE A 51 -6.46 19.13 2.48
C ILE A 51 -6.13 20.30 3.39
N SER A 52 -7.10 21.18 3.67
CA SER A 52 -6.94 22.26 4.65
C SER A 52 -7.05 21.75 6.09
N ASP A 53 -7.80 20.65 6.30
CA ASP A 53 -7.94 19.99 7.59
C ASP A 53 -6.74 19.08 7.89
N SER A 54 -5.99 19.41 8.94
CA SER A 54 -4.81 18.64 9.37
C SER A 54 -5.14 17.21 9.82
N GLU A 55 -6.31 17.00 10.43
CA GLU A 55 -6.72 15.66 10.89
C GLU A 55 -7.06 14.75 9.71
N GLN A 56 -7.73 15.26 8.67
CA GLN A 56 -8.02 14.50 7.46
C GLN A 56 -6.74 14.12 6.71
N ARG A 57 -5.75 15.05 6.64
CA ARG A 57 -4.43 14.73 6.08
C ARG A 57 -3.74 13.59 6.84
N ILE A 58 -3.75 13.65 8.17
CA ILE A 58 -3.14 12.61 9.02
C ILE A 58 -3.88 11.27 8.86
N ARG A 59 -5.21 11.27 8.84
CA ARG A 59 -5.98 10.04 8.59
C ARG A 59 -5.69 9.43 7.23
N SER A 60 -5.59 10.25 6.18
CA SER A 60 -5.21 9.80 4.83
C SER A 60 -3.81 9.16 4.82
N ALA A 61 -2.85 9.77 5.52
CA ALA A 61 -1.51 9.21 5.66
C ALA A 61 -1.53 7.84 6.37
N TYR A 62 -2.27 7.71 7.47
CA TYR A 62 -2.41 6.45 8.19
C TYR A 62 -3.08 5.37 7.33
N ARG A 63 -4.13 5.71 6.61
CA ARG A 63 -4.80 4.80 5.67
C ARG A 63 -3.85 4.32 4.55
N LEU A 64 -3.08 5.23 3.97
CA LEU A 64 -2.08 4.89 2.94
C LEU A 64 -1.02 3.94 3.49
N ILE A 65 -0.41 4.26 4.63
CA ILE A 65 0.59 3.39 5.28
C ILE A 65 -0.01 2.02 5.59
N ALA A 66 -1.20 1.98 6.17
CA ALA A 66 -1.83 0.73 6.58
C ALA A 66 -2.23 -0.17 5.41
N LYS A 67 -2.72 0.41 4.30
CA LYS A 67 -3.27 -0.34 3.17
C LYS A 67 -2.22 -0.71 2.12
N MET A 68 -1.08 -0.04 2.09
CA MET A 68 -0.05 -0.29 1.08
C MET A 68 0.43 -1.75 1.06
N PRO A 69 0.73 -2.41 2.20
CA PRO A 69 1.09 -3.83 2.19
C PRO A 69 -0.01 -4.73 1.64
N THR A 70 -1.27 -4.43 1.97
CA THR A 70 -2.42 -5.21 1.46
C THR A 70 -2.53 -5.08 -0.05
N ILE A 71 -2.45 -3.86 -0.59
CA ILE A 71 -2.54 -3.61 -2.03
C ILE A 71 -1.35 -4.25 -2.76
N ALA A 72 -0.13 -4.13 -2.23
CA ALA A 72 1.06 -4.74 -2.82
C ALA A 72 0.93 -6.29 -2.86
N ALA A 73 0.45 -6.89 -1.78
CA ALA A 73 0.18 -8.33 -1.75
C ALA A 73 -0.90 -8.74 -2.75
N MET A 74 -1.96 -7.94 -2.92
CA MET A 74 -2.99 -8.17 -3.93
C MET A 74 -2.43 -8.09 -5.35
N CYS A 75 -1.55 -7.13 -5.65
CA CYS A 75 -0.87 -7.05 -6.95
C CYS A 75 -0.07 -8.33 -7.23
N TYR A 76 0.68 -8.81 -6.26
CA TYR A 76 1.43 -10.07 -6.38
C TYR A 76 0.49 -11.28 -6.59
N LYS A 77 -0.52 -11.44 -5.75
CA LYS A 77 -1.49 -12.54 -5.86
C LYS A 77 -2.22 -12.55 -7.20
N HIS A 78 -2.57 -11.36 -7.70
CA HIS A 78 -3.18 -11.22 -9.03
C HIS A 78 -2.23 -11.73 -10.13
N SER A 79 -0.96 -11.33 -10.11
CA SER A 79 0.01 -11.71 -11.15
C SER A 79 0.27 -13.22 -11.21
N ILE A 80 0.21 -13.93 -10.07
CA ILE A 80 0.40 -15.38 -10.01
C ILE A 80 -0.92 -16.17 -10.10
N GLY A 81 -2.07 -15.47 -10.16
CA GLY A 81 -3.40 -16.09 -10.27
C GLY A 81 -3.85 -16.82 -9.01
N GLN A 82 -3.42 -16.36 -7.84
CA GLN A 82 -3.85 -16.89 -6.55
C GLN A 82 -4.94 -16.01 -5.92
N PRO A 83 -5.79 -16.58 -5.03
CA PRO A 83 -6.79 -15.82 -4.31
C PRO A 83 -6.14 -14.80 -3.37
N PHE A 84 -6.79 -13.66 -3.17
CA PHE A 84 -6.36 -12.66 -2.22
C PHE A 84 -6.49 -13.18 -0.78
N VAL A 85 -5.51 -12.82 0.04
CA VAL A 85 -5.49 -13.13 1.47
C VAL A 85 -5.77 -11.84 2.24
N TYR A 86 -6.72 -11.90 3.17
CA TYR A 86 -7.09 -10.75 3.99
C TYR A 86 -6.07 -10.51 5.10
N PRO A 87 -5.86 -9.24 5.49
CA PRO A 87 -5.01 -8.91 6.63
C PRO A 87 -5.60 -9.44 7.94
N ARG A 88 -4.73 -9.69 8.90
CA ARG A 88 -5.05 -10.18 10.25
C ARG A 88 -4.58 -9.16 11.29
N ASN A 89 -5.44 -8.85 12.26
CA ASN A 89 -5.13 -7.85 13.31
C ASN A 89 -4.23 -8.40 14.42
N ASP A 90 -4.04 -9.72 14.50
CA ASP A 90 -3.16 -10.38 15.47
C ASP A 90 -1.70 -10.43 15.03
N LEU A 91 -1.40 -10.09 13.78
CA LEU A 91 -0.06 -10.05 13.21
C LEU A 91 0.51 -8.63 13.23
N ASN A 92 1.82 -8.50 13.38
CA ASN A 92 2.48 -7.21 13.18
C ASN A 92 2.57 -6.86 11.67
N PHE A 93 3.05 -5.66 11.36
CA PHE A 93 3.08 -5.13 9.99
C PHE A 93 3.83 -6.02 9.00
N ALA A 94 5.03 -6.47 9.35
CA ALA A 94 5.87 -7.33 8.51
C ALA A 94 5.29 -8.75 8.40
N GLU A 95 4.84 -9.32 9.51
CA GLU A 95 4.18 -10.62 9.54
C GLU A 95 2.91 -10.64 8.69
N ASN A 96 2.11 -9.58 8.79
CA ASN A 96 0.87 -9.46 8.05
C ASN A 96 1.14 -9.35 6.53
N PHE A 97 2.15 -8.58 6.14
CA PHE A 97 2.60 -8.51 4.75
C PHE A 97 3.01 -9.88 4.21
N LEU A 98 3.85 -10.61 4.94
CA LEU A 98 4.29 -11.96 4.55
C LEU A 98 3.12 -12.94 4.46
N ASN A 99 2.20 -12.89 5.42
CA ASN A 99 0.98 -13.70 5.40
C ASN A 99 0.15 -13.45 4.14
N MET A 100 -0.12 -12.19 3.82
CA MET A 100 -0.91 -11.83 2.63
C MET A 100 -0.20 -12.20 1.32
N MET A 101 1.12 -12.11 1.28
CA MET A 101 1.91 -12.44 0.09
C MET A 101 1.97 -13.94 -0.18
N PHE A 102 2.18 -14.76 0.85
CA PHE A 102 2.64 -16.14 0.66
C PHE A 102 1.67 -17.21 1.15
N SER A 103 0.73 -16.91 2.04
CA SER A 103 -0.24 -17.93 2.45
C SER A 103 -1.20 -18.28 1.32
N VAL A 104 -1.65 -19.52 1.32
CA VAL A 104 -2.65 -20.07 0.39
C VAL A 104 -3.76 -20.75 1.19
N PRO A 105 -5.02 -20.77 0.70
CA PRO A 105 -6.13 -21.35 1.46
C PRO A 105 -6.01 -22.85 1.73
N ALA A 106 -5.18 -23.55 0.95
CA ALA A 106 -5.10 -25.01 0.99
C ALA A 106 -4.20 -25.54 2.11
N GLU A 107 -3.33 -24.70 2.69
CA GLU A 107 -2.35 -25.12 3.70
C GLU A 107 -2.05 -24.04 4.72
N GLU A 108 -1.58 -24.43 5.88
CA GLU A 108 -1.16 -23.49 6.93
C GLU A 108 0.19 -22.84 6.55
N TYR A 109 0.23 -21.52 6.60
CA TYR A 109 1.46 -20.76 6.40
C TYR A 109 2.10 -20.39 7.73
N ALA A 110 3.20 -21.05 8.07
CA ALA A 110 3.98 -20.74 9.25
C ALA A 110 4.95 -19.56 8.96
N ILE A 111 4.67 -18.39 9.52
CA ILE A 111 5.52 -17.20 9.36
C ILE A 111 6.84 -17.42 10.10
N SER A 112 7.96 -17.42 9.38
CA SER A 112 9.29 -17.49 9.98
C SER A 112 9.60 -16.20 10.75
N PRO A 113 9.89 -16.26 12.07
CA PRO A 113 10.25 -15.07 12.85
C PRO A 113 11.52 -14.37 12.33
N THR A 114 12.45 -15.13 11.75
CA THR A 114 13.67 -14.60 11.15
C THR A 114 13.36 -13.78 9.91
N ILE A 115 12.48 -14.29 9.02
CA ILE A 115 12.07 -13.58 7.80
C ILE A 115 11.24 -12.36 8.16
N ALA A 116 10.31 -12.46 9.11
CA ALA A 116 9.52 -11.32 9.58
C ALA A 116 10.40 -10.20 10.13
N LYS A 117 11.41 -10.53 10.95
CA LYS A 117 12.37 -9.56 11.46
C LYS A 117 13.27 -8.95 10.37
N ALA A 118 13.66 -9.72 9.38
CA ALA A 118 14.41 -9.21 8.23
C ALA A 118 13.56 -8.24 7.41
N MET A 119 12.30 -8.58 7.13
CA MET A 119 11.37 -7.72 6.41
C MET A 119 11.08 -6.41 7.14
N ASP A 120 10.89 -6.46 8.46
CA ASP A 120 10.69 -5.27 9.29
C ASP A 120 11.89 -4.31 9.20
N ARG A 121 13.13 -4.84 9.20
CA ARG A 121 14.34 -4.05 8.99
C ARG A 121 14.42 -3.47 7.59
N ILE A 122 14.05 -4.24 6.55
CA ILE A 122 14.02 -3.75 5.17
C ILE A 122 13.04 -2.58 5.06
N PHE A 123 11.83 -2.70 5.60
CA PHE A 123 10.87 -1.60 5.61
C PHE A 123 11.39 -0.37 6.34
N THR A 124 12.06 -0.56 7.48
CA THR A 124 12.66 0.54 8.24
C THR A 124 13.76 1.24 7.46
N LEU A 125 14.65 0.47 6.81
CA LEU A 125 15.74 1.03 6.00
C LEU A 125 15.26 1.77 4.75
N HIS A 126 14.09 1.41 4.22
CA HIS A 126 13.48 2.05 3.05
C HIS A 126 12.47 3.15 3.40
N ALA A 127 12.24 3.44 4.67
CA ALA A 127 11.26 4.45 5.09
C ALA A 127 11.69 5.88 4.73
N ASP A 128 12.98 6.15 4.65
CA ASP A 128 13.53 7.45 4.26
C ASP A 128 14.77 7.28 3.37
N HIS A 129 14.75 7.92 2.22
CA HIS A 129 15.85 8.01 1.25
C HIS A 129 16.20 9.47 0.92
N GLU A 130 15.98 10.39 1.85
CA GLU A 130 16.10 11.83 1.64
C GLU A 130 15.17 12.31 0.50
N GLN A 131 15.58 13.33 -0.23
CA GLN A 131 14.79 13.87 -1.34
C GLN A 131 15.13 13.14 -2.65
N ASN A 132 14.43 12.05 -2.92
CA ASN A 132 14.50 11.31 -4.18
C ASN A 132 13.43 11.76 -5.18
N ALA A 133 13.37 11.11 -6.37
CA ALA A 133 12.44 11.48 -7.44
C ALA A 133 10.97 11.32 -7.03
N SER A 134 10.60 10.24 -6.32
CA SER A 134 9.21 10.04 -5.86
C SER A 134 8.82 11.05 -4.78
N THR A 135 9.70 11.34 -3.82
CA THR A 135 9.47 12.39 -2.81
C THR A 135 9.25 13.76 -3.48
N SER A 136 10.09 14.12 -4.44
CA SER A 136 9.95 15.37 -5.20
C SER A 136 8.62 15.42 -5.98
N THR A 137 8.23 14.30 -6.60
CA THR A 137 6.97 14.17 -7.35
C THR A 137 5.75 14.31 -6.43
N VAL A 138 5.75 13.67 -5.27
CA VAL A 138 4.68 13.80 -4.26
C VAL A 138 4.53 15.24 -3.81
N ARG A 139 5.66 15.92 -3.51
CA ARG A 139 5.66 17.33 -3.09
C ARG A 139 5.14 18.26 -4.19
N LEU A 140 5.57 18.01 -5.43
CA LEU A 140 5.12 18.81 -6.59
C LEU A 140 3.60 18.63 -6.81
N ALA A 141 3.10 17.40 -6.79
CA ALA A 141 1.67 17.14 -6.89
C ALA A 141 0.89 17.81 -5.74
N GLY A 142 1.42 17.76 -4.52
CA GLY A 142 0.82 18.40 -3.35
C GLY A 142 0.77 19.93 -3.46
N CYS A 143 1.73 20.56 -4.15
CA CYS A 143 1.71 22.02 -4.39
C CYS A 143 0.50 22.48 -5.22
N SER A 144 -0.10 21.61 -6.01
CA SER A 144 -1.32 21.91 -6.79
C SER A 144 -2.62 21.77 -5.98
N GLY A 145 -2.54 21.37 -4.70
CA GLY A 145 -3.70 21.09 -3.88
C GLY A 145 -4.32 19.70 -4.12
N ALA A 146 -3.59 18.79 -4.78
CA ALA A 146 -4.07 17.42 -4.98
C ALA A 146 -4.20 16.67 -3.64
N ASN A 147 -5.21 15.78 -3.55
CA ASN A 147 -5.42 14.99 -2.34
C ASN A 147 -4.27 14.00 -2.08
N PRO A 148 -4.07 13.52 -0.84
CA PRO A 148 -2.93 12.65 -0.49
C PRO A 148 -2.84 11.37 -1.32
N TYR A 149 -3.95 10.75 -1.69
CA TYR A 149 -3.95 9.52 -2.50
C TYR A 149 -3.45 9.79 -3.92
N ALA A 150 -3.87 10.89 -4.54
CA ALA A 150 -3.39 11.31 -5.86
C ALA A 150 -1.89 11.64 -5.82
N CYS A 151 -1.42 12.33 -4.77
CA CYS A 151 -0.01 12.65 -4.58
C CYS A 151 0.84 11.38 -4.46
N ILE A 152 0.41 10.40 -3.67
CA ILE A 152 1.14 9.14 -3.51
C ILE A 152 1.08 8.29 -4.80
N ALA A 153 -0.04 8.28 -5.53
CA ALA A 153 -0.11 7.63 -6.83
C ALA A 153 0.91 8.22 -7.83
N ALA A 154 1.07 9.55 -7.83
CA ALA A 154 2.11 10.22 -8.63
C ALA A 154 3.52 9.80 -8.20
N GLY A 155 3.78 9.68 -6.90
CA GLY A 155 5.04 9.16 -6.36
C GLY A 155 5.31 7.71 -6.78
N VAL A 156 4.29 6.85 -6.75
CA VAL A 156 4.37 5.46 -7.23
C VAL A 156 4.68 5.42 -8.74
N SER A 157 4.07 6.31 -9.53
CA SER A 157 4.39 6.44 -10.95
C SER A 157 5.86 6.80 -11.18
N SER A 158 6.41 7.72 -10.39
CA SER A 158 7.82 8.09 -10.44
C SER A 158 8.73 6.92 -10.03
N LEU A 159 8.33 6.18 -8.98
CA LEU A 159 9.06 5.01 -8.50
C LEU A 159 9.15 3.90 -9.56
N TRP A 160 8.20 3.82 -10.47
CA TRP A 160 8.17 2.84 -11.56
C TRP A 160 9.27 3.07 -12.62
N GLY A 161 9.91 4.22 -12.66
CA GLY A 161 10.99 4.49 -13.61
C GLY A 161 12.23 3.64 -13.34
N PRO A 162 12.91 3.08 -14.36
CA PRO A 162 14.09 2.22 -14.18
C PRO A 162 15.29 2.95 -13.56
N ALA A 163 15.31 4.26 -13.57
CA ALA A 163 16.33 5.08 -12.90
C ALA A 163 16.05 5.31 -11.41
N HIS A 164 14.92 4.83 -10.88
CA HIS A 164 14.50 5.07 -9.49
C HIS A 164 14.22 3.78 -8.72
N GLY A 165 13.57 2.78 -9.30
CA GLY A 165 13.29 1.54 -8.57
C GLY A 165 12.41 0.51 -9.25
N GLY A 166 11.71 0.87 -10.32
CA GLY A 166 10.69 0.03 -10.96
C GLY A 166 11.20 -0.97 -11.97
#